data_fe535b9f8b0374cb82d4a5700323885b
#
_entry.id   fe535b9f8b0374cb82d4a5700323885b
#
_cell.length_a   1.000
_cell.length_b   1.000
_cell.length_c   1.000
_cell.angle_alpha   90.00
_cell.angle_beta   90.00
_cell.angle_gamma   90.00
#
_symmetry.space_group_name_H-M   'P 1'
#
loop_
_entity.id
_entity.type
_entity.pdbx_description
1 polymer ?
#
loop_
_entity_poly.entity_id
_entity_poly.type
_entity_poly.pdbx_seq_one_letter_code
_entity_poly.pdbx_strand_id
1 'polypeptide(L)'
;MENSYSDIVVKTDERLKNIVYTVVRELESVGIACTSRVLVKPSSAYSRYGWCKSNRFKSGETVNPKLPFDFVIGISTHIVNDKDVKDVVAHELLHAVAMSGGQWQRPHQLQWKQMAKYVNSVLGYNVQTTGKNIQVDGAPKRRRQRRVFFR
;
A
#
# COMPACT_ATOMS: atom_id res chain seq x y z
N MET A 1 5.21 -15.56 -19.80
CA MET A 1 4.70 -15.39 -18.43
C MET A 1 4.11 -14.02 -18.27
N GLU A 2 2.94 -13.96 -17.74
CA GLU A 2 2.29 -12.71 -17.55
C GLU A 2 2.93 -11.95 -16.41
N ASN A 3 3.16 -10.67 -16.64
CA ASN A 3 3.76 -9.82 -15.63
C ASN A 3 2.64 -9.24 -14.77
N SER A 4 2.72 -9.40 -13.45
CA SER A 4 1.72 -8.85 -12.54
C SER A 4 1.64 -7.33 -12.61
N TYR A 5 2.62 -6.66 -13.23
CA TYR A 5 2.57 -5.22 -13.46
C TYR A 5 1.35 -4.82 -14.30
N SER A 6 0.87 -5.70 -15.18
CA SER A 6 -0.29 -5.38 -16.00
C SER A 6 -1.55 -5.20 -15.17
N ASP A 7 -1.58 -5.74 -13.96
CA ASP A 7 -2.74 -5.67 -13.07
C ASP A 7 -2.63 -4.52 -12.08
N ILE A 8 -1.52 -3.81 -12.06
CA ILE A 8 -1.31 -2.68 -11.15
C ILE A 8 -1.13 -1.43 -11.98
N VAL A 9 -2.08 -0.51 -11.86
CA VAL A 9 -2.08 0.74 -12.59
C VAL A 9 -1.78 1.87 -11.62
N VAL A 10 -0.82 2.72 -11.98
CA VAL A 10 -0.45 3.89 -11.18
C VAL A 10 -0.84 5.13 -11.93
N LYS A 11 -1.64 5.98 -11.29
CA LYS A 11 -2.23 7.14 -11.94
C LYS A 11 -1.39 8.40 -11.74
N THR A 12 -0.98 9.01 -12.82
CA THR A 12 -0.52 10.41 -12.95
C THR A 12 0.68 10.87 -12.14
N ASP A 13 1.54 9.98 -11.66
CA ASP A 13 2.71 10.39 -10.89
C ASP A 13 3.88 9.46 -11.21
N GLU A 14 4.88 9.99 -11.95
CA GLU A 14 6.03 9.20 -12.38
C GLU A 14 6.88 8.72 -11.20
N ARG A 15 7.04 9.56 -10.19
CA ARG A 15 7.78 9.16 -8.99
C ARG A 15 7.10 7.98 -8.32
N LEU A 16 5.80 8.09 -8.10
CA LEU A 16 5.02 7.04 -7.48
C LEU A 16 5.03 5.78 -8.34
N LYS A 17 4.85 5.94 -9.65
CA LYS A 17 4.85 4.82 -10.58
C LYS A 17 6.14 4.01 -10.50
N ASN A 18 7.29 4.68 -10.52
CA ASN A 18 8.58 4.01 -10.46
C ASN A 18 8.77 3.28 -9.13
N ILE A 19 8.35 3.90 -8.04
CA ILE A 19 8.46 3.29 -6.72
C ILE A 19 7.54 2.07 -6.61
N VAL A 20 6.30 2.18 -7.07
CA VAL A 20 5.34 1.08 -7.01
C VAL A 20 5.86 -0.12 -7.79
N TYR A 21 6.33 0.08 -9.01
CA TYR A 21 6.83 -1.04 -9.82
C TYR A 21 8.08 -1.66 -9.21
N THR A 22 8.93 -0.85 -8.57
CA THR A 22 10.08 -1.38 -7.85
C THR A 22 9.64 -2.28 -6.71
N VAL A 23 8.67 -1.82 -5.91
CA VAL A 23 8.14 -2.61 -4.79
C VAL A 23 7.53 -3.91 -5.30
N VAL A 24 6.73 -3.84 -6.36
CA VAL A 24 6.10 -5.04 -6.92
C VAL A 24 7.15 -6.06 -7.34
N ARG A 25 8.20 -5.63 -8.04
CA ARG A 25 9.28 -6.54 -8.44
C ARG A 25 9.99 -7.15 -7.26
N GLU A 26 10.28 -6.35 -6.25
CA GLU A 26 10.98 -6.84 -5.07
C GLU A 26 10.14 -7.83 -4.28
N LEU A 27 8.85 -7.54 -4.11
CA LEU A 27 7.95 -8.49 -3.46
C LEU A 27 7.87 -9.80 -4.23
N GLU A 28 7.75 -9.72 -5.55
CA GLU A 28 7.71 -10.92 -6.38
C GLU A 28 8.99 -11.75 -6.27
N SER A 29 10.13 -11.09 -6.13
CA SER A 29 11.41 -11.78 -6.00
C SER A 29 11.50 -12.64 -4.75
N VAL A 30 10.68 -12.37 -3.75
CA VAL A 30 10.63 -13.15 -2.51
C VAL A 30 9.34 -13.94 -2.37
N GLY A 31 8.61 -14.12 -3.47
CA GLY A 31 7.43 -14.98 -3.52
C GLY A 31 6.13 -14.33 -3.11
N ILE A 32 6.09 -13.01 -3.00
CA ILE A 32 4.86 -12.28 -2.66
C ILE A 32 4.35 -11.58 -3.92
N ALA A 33 3.26 -12.10 -4.48
CA ALA A 33 2.66 -11.54 -5.68
C ALA A 33 1.24 -11.08 -5.37
N CYS A 34 0.90 -9.88 -5.86
CA CYS A 34 -0.47 -9.38 -5.80
C CYS A 34 -1.19 -9.86 -7.05
N THR A 35 -2.17 -10.74 -6.87
CA THR A 35 -2.92 -11.30 -7.99
C THR A 35 -4.18 -10.53 -8.31
N SER A 36 -4.52 -9.55 -7.51
CA SER A 36 -5.69 -8.70 -7.72
C SER A 36 -5.35 -7.50 -8.60
N ARG A 37 -6.37 -6.92 -9.19
CA ARG A 37 -6.21 -5.68 -9.94
C ARG A 37 -6.23 -4.51 -8.97
N VAL A 38 -5.19 -3.71 -9.01
CA VAL A 38 -4.98 -2.62 -8.05
C VAL A 38 -4.74 -1.31 -8.77
N LEU A 39 -5.44 -0.28 -8.35
CA LEU A 39 -5.17 1.09 -8.76
C LEU A 39 -4.43 1.79 -7.63
N VAL A 40 -3.24 2.31 -7.93
CA VAL A 40 -2.49 3.14 -6.99
C VAL A 40 -2.56 4.58 -7.46
N LYS A 41 -2.92 5.48 -6.56
CA LYS A 41 -3.03 6.90 -6.90
C LYS A 41 -2.43 7.78 -5.82
N PRO A 42 -1.98 8.99 -6.19
CA PRO A 42 -1.53 9.94 -5.18
C PRO A 42 -2.69 10.42 -4.32
N SER A 43 -2.40 10.71 -3.08
CA SER A 43 -3.36 11.24 -2.12
C SER A 43 -2.80 12.53 -1.53
N SER A 44 -3.64 13.55 -1.40
CA SER A 44 -3.24 14.81 -0.80
C SER A 44 -3.46 14.85 0.71
N ALA A 45 -3.86 13.73 1.31
CA ALA A 45 -4.15 13.68 2.74
C ALA A 45 -2.88 13.81 3.58
N TYR A 46 -3.01 14.52 4.71
CA TYR A 46 -1.95 14.61 5.72
C TYR A 46 -2.21 13.71 6.91
N SER A 47 -3.45 13.27 7.10
CA SER A 47 -3.82 12.46 8.24
C SER A 47 -3.42 10.99 8.09
N ARG A 48 -3.05 10.57 6.88
CA ARG A 48 -2.65 9.20 6.58
C ARG A 48 -1.54 9.20 5.57
N TYR A 49 -0.54 8.35 5.79
CA TYR A 49 0.53 8.18 4.82
C TYR A 49 0.06 7.37 3.61
N GLY A 50 -0.81 6.41 3.86
CA GLY A 50 -1.41 5.62 2.81
C GLY A 50 -2.68 4.95 3.29
N TRP A 51 -3.43 4.39 2.35
CA TRP A 51 -4.63 3.62 2.64
C TRP A 51 -4.87 2.61 1.52
N CYS A 52 -5.58 1.56 1.88
CA CYS A 52 -5.99 0.53 0.94
C CYS A 52 -7.48 0.28 1.13
N LYS A 53 -8.24 0.44 0.05
CA LYS A 53 -9.69 0.27 0.07
C LYS A 53 -10.07 -0.88 -0.83
N SER A 54 -10.88 -1.81 -0.31
CA SER A 54 -11.35 -2.94 -1.09
C SER A 54 -12.62 -2.58 -1.87
N ASN A 55 -12.70 -3.06 -3.11
CA ASN A 55 -13.89 -2.96 -3.93
C ASN A 55 -14.70 -4.26 -3.86
N ARG A 56 -14.46 -5.09 -2.86
CA ARG A 56 -15.17 -6.34 -2.70
C ARG A 56 -15.80 -6.41 -1.32
N PHE A 57 -16.98 -6.99 -1.24
CA PHE A 57 -17.60 -7.36 0.03
C PHE A 57 -16.89 -8.59 0.60
N LYS A 58 -17.16 -8.90 1.87
CA LYS A 58 -16.62 -10.11 2.51
C LYS A 58 -17.01 -11.38 1.76
N SER A 59 -18.17 -11.37 1.11
CA SER A 59 -18.63 -12.49 0.29
C SER A 59 -17.83 -12.67 -0.99
N GLY A 60 -16.97 -11.71 -1.36
CA GLY A 60 -16.24 -11.71 -2.59
C GLY A 60 -16.92 -10.98 -3.73
N GLU A 61 -18.16 -10.55 -3.54
CA GLU A 61 -18.88 -9.82 -4.58
C GLU A 61 -18.32 -8.41 -4.73
N THR A 62 -18.38 -7.90 -5.96
CA THR A 62 -17.90 -6.55 -6.28
C THR A 62 -18.84 -5.50 -5.69
N VAL A 63 -18.26 -4.50 -5.00
CA VAL A 63 -19.02 -3.39 -4.43
C VAL A 63 -19.50 -2.46 -5.56
N ASN A 64 -18.57 -2.03 -6.41
CA ASN A 64 -18.87 -1.14 -7.53
C ASN A 64 -18.43 -1.80 -8.84
N PRO A 65 -19.35 -2.39 -9.60
CA PRO A 65 -18.97 -3.09 -10.83
C PRO A 65 -18.45 -2.17 -11.93
N LYS A 66 -18.64 -0.87 -11.80
CA LYS A 66 -18.10 0.10 -12.77
C LYS A 66 -16.62 0.36 -12.55
N LEU A 67 -16.09 0.03 -11.38
CA LEU A 67 -14.68 0.20 -11.06
C LEU A 67 -13.94 -1.09 -11.45
N PRO A 68 -12.98 -1.03 -12.40
CA PRO A 68 -12.32 -2.25 -12.89
C PRO A 68 -11.19 -2.73 -11.98
N PHE A 69 -11.17 -2.34 -10.72
CA PHE A 69 -10.13 -2.71 -9.77
C PHE A 69 -10.73 -3.39 -8.56
N ASP A 70 -9.98 -4.32 -7.99
CA ASP A 70 -10.35 -5.00 -6.75
C ASP A 70 -9.96 -4.18 -5.52
N PHE A 71 -8.89 -3.41 -5.63
CA PHE A 71 -8.40 -2.55 -4.56
C PHE A 71 -7.96 -1.22 -5.12
N VAL A 72 -8.11 -0.18 -4.32
CA VAL A 72 -7.58 1.15 -4.61
C VAL A 72 -6.66 1.53 -3.45
N ILE A 73 -5.45 1.93 -3.78
CA ILE A 73 -4.45 2.35 -2.81
C ILE A 73 -4.15 3.83 -3.02
N GLY A 74 -4.17 4.59 -1.95
CA GLY A 74 -3.73 5.98 -1.96
C GLY A 74 -2.42 6.13 -1.21
N ILE A 75 -1.50 6.91 -1.77
CA ILE A 75 -0.20 7.17 -1.16
C ILE A 75 -0.03 8.67 -1.06
N SER A 76 0.29 9.16 0.13
CA SER A 76 0.44 10.58 0.35
C SER A 76 1.54 11.18 -0.52
N THR A 77 1.22 12.28 -1.19
CA THR A 77 2.20 13.02 -1.99
C THR A 77 3.15 13.85 -1.13
N HIS A 78 2.88 13.93 0.16
CA HIS A 78 3.65 14.78 1.08
C HIS A 78 4.83 14.07 1.71
N ILE A 79 4.99 12.78 1.51
CA ILE A 79 6.12 12.03 2.05
C ILE A 79 7.39 12.46 1.33
N VAL A 80 8.40 12.88 2.10
CA VAL A 80 9.60 13.50 1.55
C VAL A 80 10.55 12.45 0.96
N ASN A 81 10.83 11.40 1.71
CA ASN A 81 11.87 10.42 1.36
C ASN A 81 11.32 9.29 0.51
N ASP A 82 12.02 8.97 -0.58
CA ASP A 82 11.60 7.85 -1.45
C ASP A 82 11.59 6.53 -0.70
N LYS A 83 12.53 6.34 0.23
CA LYS A 83 12.55 5.13 1.05
C LYS A 83 11.27 4.99 1.86
N ASP A 84 10.79 6.09 2.43
CA ASP A 84 9.54 6.10 3.19
C ASP A 84 8.34 5.83 2.29
N VAL A 85 8.31 6.42 1.09
CA VAL A 85 7.25 6.12 0.11
C VAL A 85 7.24 4.64 -0.22
N LYS A 86 8.42 4.07 -0.43
CA LYS A 86 8.57 2.64 -0.73
C LYS A 86 8.01 1.77 0.37
N ASP A 87 8.32 2.11 1.62
CA ASP A 87 7.81 1.37 2.78
C ASP A 87 6.29 1.48 2.91
N VAL A 88 5.72 2.67 2.64
CA VAL A 88 4.28 2.88 2.68
C VAL A 88 3.60 2.12 1.54
N VAL A 89 4.17 2.15 0.35
CA VAL A 89 3.62 1.38 -0.78
C VAL A 89 3.60 -0.11 -0.45
N ALA A 90 4.69 -0.63 0.12
CA ALA A 90 4.75 -2.02 0.53
C ALA A 90 3.68 -2.33 1.59
N HIS A 91 3.51 -1.44 2.56
CA HIS A 91 2.50 -1.59 3.61
C HIS A 91 1.11 -1.80 3.00
N GLU A 92 0.73 -0.94 2.05
CA GLU A 92 -0.59 -0.99 1.45
C GLU A 92 -0.75 -2.17 0.48
N LEU A 93 0.29 -2.48 -0.28
CA LEU A 93 0.24 -3.64 -1.17
C LEU A 93 0.11 -4.94 -0.39
N LEU A 94 0.75 -5.05 0.77
CA LEU A 94 0.60 -6.23 1.61
C LEU A 94 -0.83 -6.39 2.12
N HIS A 95 -1.55 -5.29 2.36
CA HIS A 95 -2.98 -5.37 2.66
C HIS A 95 -3.75 -5.99 1.50
N ALA A 96 -3.48 -5.54 0.27
CA ALA A 96 -4.14 -6.09 -0.91
C ALA A 96 -3.82 -7.56 -1.09
N VAL A 97 -2.57 -7.97 -0.85
CA VAL A 97 -2.16 -9.37 -0.94
C VAL A 97 -2.91 -10.22 0.09
N ALA A 98 -2.96 -9.75 1.34
CA ALA A 98 -3.64 -10.49 2.41
C ALA A 98 -5.14 -10.66 2.10
N MET A 99 -5.78 -9.60 1.62
CA MET A 99 -7.20 -9.65 1.29
C MET A 99 -7.49 -10.45 0.02
N SER A 100 -6.55 -10.49 -0.93
CA SER A 100 -6.69 -11.25 -2.16
C SER A 100 -6.82 -12.75 -1.93
N GLY A 101 -6.34 -13.23 -0.80
CA GLY A 101 -6.46 -14.65 -0.43
C GLY A 101 -7.86 -15.05 0.01
N GLY A 102 -8.83 -14.16 -0.08
CA GLY A 102 -10.20 -14.46 0.29
C GLY A 102 -10.46 -14.39 1.79
N GLN A 103 -9.49 -13.93 2.54
CA GLN A 103 -9.64 -13.83 3.99
C GLN A 103 -9.79 -12.37 4.39
N TRP A 104 -10.98 -12.04 4.81
CA TRP A 104 -11.25 -10.73 5.37
C TRP A 104 -10.70 -10.68 6.78
N GLN A 105 -9.75 -9.81 6.98
CA GLN A 105 -9.13 -9.63 8.28
C GLN A 105 -9.15 -8.16 8.63
N ARG A 106 -9.07 -7.90 9.91
CA ARG A 106 -8.81 -6.54 10.38
C ARG A 106 -7.44 -6.13 9.87
N PRO A 107 -7.22 -4.82 9.63
CA PRO A 107 -5.90 -4.34 9.26
C PRO A 107 -4.83 -4.80 10.24
N HIS A 108 -3.67 -5.19 9.71
CA HIS A 108 -2.50 -5.57 10.49
C HIS A 108 -2.69 -6.82 11.34
N GLN A 109 -3.51 -7.77 10.87
CA GLN A 109 -3.62 -9.06 11.55
C GLN A 109 -2.47 -9.99 11.18
N LEU A 110 -2.53 -11.21 11.69
CA LEU A 110 -1.40 -12.13 11.71
C LEU A 110 -0.74 -12.32 10.35
N GLN A 111 -1.52 -12.59 9.30
CA GLN A 111 -0.96 -12.81 7.97
C GLN A 111 -0.21 -11.58 7.47
N TRP A 112 -0.81 -10.40 7.62
CA TRP A 112 -0.15 -9.15 7.23
C TRP A 112 1.12 -8.93 8.02
N LYS A 113 1.07 -9.15 9.33
CA LYS A 113 2.25 -8.97 10.20
C LYS A 113 3.38 -9.92 9.82
N GLN A 114 3.05 -11.15 9.49
CA GLN A 114 4.05 -12.13 9.07
C GLN A 114 4.72 -11.71 7.78
N MET A 115 3.93 -11.25 6.80
CA MET A 115 4.48 -10.75 5.54
C MET A 115 5.35 -9.52 5.75
N ALA A 116 4.89 -8.58 6.58
CA ALA A 116 5.65 -7.36 6.86
C ALA A 116 7.01 -7.71 7.51
N LYS A 117 7.00 -8.59 8.48
CA LYS A 117 8.22 -9.03 9.15
C LYS A 117 9.18 -9.71 8.17
N TYR A 118 8.66 -10.57 7.31
CA TYR A 118 9.45 -11.25 6.31
C TYR A 118 10.08 -10.26 5.32
N VAL A 119 9.28 -9.35 4.79
CA VAL A 119 9.74 -8.34 3.84
C VAL A 119 10.80 -7.44 4.47
N ASN A 120 10.60 -7.03 5.72
CA ASN A 120 11.60 -6.23 6.42
C ASN A 120 12.92 -6.99 6.58
N SER A 121 12.83 -8.28 6.87
CA SER A 121 14.01 -9.10 7.09
C SER A 121 14.80 -9.35 5.79
N VAL A 122 14.12 -9.72 4.71
CA VAL A 122 14.80 -10.18 3.49
C VAL A 122 15.07 -9.08 2.48
N LEU A 123 14.29 -8.00 2.50
CA LEU A 123 14.42 -6.90 1.55
C LEU A 123 14.88 -5.60 2.16
N GLY A 124 14.99 -5.55 3.48
CA GLY A 124 15.45 -4.33 4.15
C GLY A 124 14.41 -3.22 4.21
N TYR A 125 13.13 -3.56 4.09
CA TYR A 125 12.06 -2.59 4.24
C TYR A 125 11.83 -2.26 5.71
N ASN A 126 11.09 -1.19 5.94
CA ASN A 126 10.65 -0.80 7.28
C ASN A 126 9.13 -0.64 7.29
N VAL A 127 8.44 -1.74 7.02
CA VAL A 127 6.99 -1.77 7.03
C VAL A 127 6.52 -1.81 8.49
N GLN A 128 5.73 -0.82 8.88
CA GLN A 128 5.29 -0.64 10.27
C GLN A 128 3.77 -0.56 10.34
N THR A 129 3.23 -0.82 11.52
CA THR A 129 1.80 -0.62 11.78
C THR A 129 1.47 0.86 12.00
N THR A 130 2.44 1.67 12.41
CA THR A 130 2.29 3.11 12.59
C THR A 130 3.41 3.82 11.85
N GLY A 131 3.17 5.08 11.49
CA GLY A 131 4.11 5.85 10.69
C GLY A 131 5.13 6.61 11.51
N LYS A 132 5.91 5.93 12.32
CA LYS A 132 6.95 6.59 13.10
C LYS A 132 8.10 7.00 12.19
N ASN A 133 8.62 8.21 12.39
CA ASN A 133 9.81 8.72 11.72
C ASN A 133 9.66 8.95 10.22
N ILE A 134 8.45 8.98 9.71
CA ILE A 134 8.20 9.35 8.33
C ILE A 134 8.08 10.86 8.24
N GLN A 135 8.94 11.45 7.42
CA GLN A 135 8.96 12.90 7.24
C GLN A 135 7.97 13.32 6.17
N VAL A 136 7.15 14.30 6.51
CA VAL A 136 6.11 14.81 5.62
C VAL A 136 6.36 16.29 5.37
N ASP A 137 6.32 16.67 4.09
CA ASP A 137 6.53 18.04 3.67
C ASP A 137 5.21 18.77 3.53
N GLY A 138 5.20 20.05 3.92
CA GLY A 138 4.03 20.91 3.75
C GLY A 138 2.86 20.61 4.65
N ALA A 139 3.05 19.78 5.66
CA ALA A 139 1.97 19.44 6.57
C ALA A 139 1.48 20.68 7.30
N PRO A 140 0.15 20.86 7.48
CA PRO A 140 -0.37 21.98 8.24
C PRO A 140 0.18 21.98 9.65
N LYS A 141 0.55 23.16 10.13
CA LYS A 141 0.99 23.31 11.51
C LYS A 141 -0.18 23.09 12.43
N ARG A 142 0.01 22.20 13.40
CA ARG A 142 -0.98 21.91 14.40
C ARG A 142 -0.42 22.19 15.77
N ARG A 143 -1.29 22.54 16.68
CA ARG A 143 -0.90 22.73 18.06
C ARG A 143 -0.34 21.47 18.67
N ARG A 144 -0.81 20.34 18.20
CA ARG A 144 -0.40 19.07 18.71
C ARG A 144 -0.13 18.13 17.55
N GLN A 145 0.97 17.44 17.64
CA GLN A 145 1.28 16.38 16.71
C GLN A 145 0.31 15.23 16.90
N ARG A 146 -0.35 14.89 15.82
CA ARG A 146 -1.21 13.73 15.84
C ARG A 146 -0.47 12.56 15.24
N ARG A 147 -0.76 11.40 15.80
CA ARG A 147 -0.27 10.18 15.24
C ARG A 147 -0.91 9.97 13.88
N VAL A 148 -0.10 9.64 12.89
CA VAL A 148 -0.59 9.31 11.56
C VAL A 148 -0.69 7.80 11.44
N PHE A 149 -1.84 7.33 10.99
CA PHE A 149 -2.10 5.89 10.91
C PHE A 149 -2.17 5.42 9.48
N PHE A 150 -1.78 4.18 9.27
CA PHE A 150 -2.05 3.46 8.03
C PHE A 150 -3.43 2.84 8.10
N ARG A 151 -4.09 2.76 6.95
CA ARG A 151 -5.39 2.13 6.84
C ARG A 151 -5.29 0.77 6.20
#